data_5d09f84e5e3b89b8593b97f0f5bf33a9
#
_entry.id   5d09f84e5e3b89b8593b97f0f5bf33a9
#
_cell.length_a   1.000
_cell.length_b   1.000
_cell.length_c   1.000
_cell.angle_alpha   90.00
_cell.angle_beta   90.00
_cell.angle_gamma   90.00
#
_symmetry.space_group_name_H-M   'P 1'
#
loop_
_entity.id
_entity.type
_entity.pdbx_description
1 polymer ?
#
loop_
_entity_poly.entity_id
_entity_poly.type
_entity_poly.pdbx_seq_one_letter_code
_entity_poly.pdbx_strand_id
1 'polypeptide(L)'
;HAFVMAAADLGEWRADIVHAHDWEVSWASQVAARHHGCPLVTTFHGTERSRHGGHVPPGIPSDVNGIEWWQAVASRRVITISKILGRQVTTDFELDPAAVRSVPGGIDQTWWAAPAPHAGEQPDANLIFAWGSIKYEKGFHVLAGAMAELRSHHPDVHCVIAGRGSYLADLQSQIDVIGVSDLIDLPGYISDHELRTMIHRSACVVIPSLYEPFGVVALEALAGGSPLVIAETGGLAEIVEGTNAALTFEPGNTGQLAERIDTVLGDRHLAESLSAHGRQLVEQSYSWSAIAQRMMACYLDALGLS
;
A
#
# COMPACT_ATOMS: atom_id res chain seq x y z
N HIS A 1 26.38 -4.43 14.51
CA HIS A 1 27.53 -5.24 15.02
C HIS A 1 27.03 -6.52 15.72
N ALA A 2 26.08 -6.43 16.65
CA ALA A 2 25.53 -7.59 17.36
C ALA A 2 24.93 -8.64 16.42
N PHE A 3 24.19 -8.23 15.38
CA PHE A 3 23.60 -9.13 14.38
C PHE A 3 24.68 -9.88 13.57
N VAL A 4 25.76 -9.19 13.19
CA VAL A 4 26.89 -9.80 12.47
C VAL A 4 27.59 -10.85 13.34
N MET A 5 27.76 -10.56 14.63
CA MET A 5 28.37 -11.50 15.59
C MET A 5 27.50 -12.73 15.79
N ALA A 6 26.16 -12.53 15.94
CA ALA A 6 25.22 -13.63 16.05
C ALA A 6 25.18 -14.53 14.79
N ALA A 7 25.29 -13.94 13.61
CA ALA A 7 25.37 -14.71 12.35
C ALA A 7 26.66 -15.54 12.23
N ALA A 8 27.77 -15.07 12.81
CA ALA A 8 29.04 -15.81 12.84
C ALA A 8 29.03 -17.01 13.80
N ASP A 9 28.12 -17.00 14.80
CA ASP A 9 27.99 -18.08 15.80
C ASP A 9 27.16 -19.30 15.32
N LEU A 10 26.68 -19.30 14.06
CA LEU A 10 25.86 -20.40 13.51
C LEU A 10 26.67 -21.65 13.14
N GLY A 11 27.95 -21.74 13.51
CA GLY A 11 28.80 -22.87 13.31
C GLY A 11 29.03 -23.19 11.84
N GLU A 12 28.80 -24.46 11.43
CA GLU A 12 29.00 -24.93 10.04
C GLU A 12 27.84 -24.52 9.09
N TRP A 13 26.77 -23.94 9.59
CA TRP A 13 25.66 -23.50 8.77
C TRP A 13 26.09 -22.41 7.76
N ARG A 14 25.62 -22.52 6.55
CA ARG A 14 25.88 -21.53 5.49
C ARG A 14 24.56 -21.10 4.85
N ALA A 15 24.46 -19.81 4.62
CA ALA A 15 23.35 -19.26 3.86
C ALA A 15 23.60 -19.42 2.36
N ASP A 16 22.58 -19.79 1.61
CA ASP A 16 22.61 -19.75 0.14
C ASP A 16 22.36 -18.33 -0.39
N ILE A 17 21.59 -17.54 0.34
CA ILE A 17 21.24 -16.14 0.04
C ILE A 17 21.17 -15.34 1.34
N VAL A 18 21.58 -14.07 1.29
CA VAL A 18 21.23 -13.07 2.29
C VAL A 18 20.22 -12.12 1.66
N HIS A 19 19.05 -11.98 2.29
CA HIS A 19 18.01 -11.04 1.85
C HIS A 19 17.86 -9.92 2.88
N ALA A 20 18.11 -8.69 2.44
CA ALA A 20 18.00 -7.47 3.22
C ALA A 20 16.70 -6.74 2.89
N HIS A 21 16.10 -6.08 3.87
CA HIS A 21 14.97 -5.20 3.71
C HIS A 21 15.37 -3.78 4.12
N ASP A 22 15.28 -2.84 3.18
CA ASP A 22 15.63 -1.43 3.33
C ASP A 22 17.09 -1.17 3.79
N TRP A 23 17.41 0.05 4.10
CA TRP A 23 18.78 0.51 4.33
C TRP A 23 19.32 0.22 5.74
N GLU A 24 18.45 0.03 6.74
CA GLU A 24 18.81 -0.10 8.15
C GLU A 24 19.71 -1.30 8.42
N VAL A 25 19.62 -2.33 7.59
CA VAL A 25 20.39 -3.57 7.73
C VAL A 25 21.59 -3.67 6.77
N SER A 26 21.90 -2.59 6.03
CA SER A 26 22.88 -2.59 4.92
C SER A 26 24.25 -3.13 5.31
N TRP A 27 24.83 -2.65 6.43
CA TRP A 27 26.15 -3.16 6.87
C TRP A 27 26.10 -4.62 7.29
N ALA A 28 25.07 -5.00 8.05
CA ALA A 28 24.93 -6.36 8.56
C ALA A 28 24.75 -7.36 7.42
N SER A 29 23.88 -7.05 6.47
CA SER A 29 23.57 -7.93 5.34
C SER A 29 24.77 -8.11 4.39
N GLN A 30 25.51 -7.05 4.10
CA GLN A 30 26.71 -7.15 3.27
C GLN A 30 27.85 -7.95 3.95
N VAL A 31 28.02 -7.79 5.27
CA VAL A 31 29.00 -8.58 6.02
C VAL A 31 28.57 -10.04 6.06
N ALA A 32 27.29 -10.33 6.30
CA ALA A 32 26.75 -11.69 6.30
C ALA A 32 26.92 -12.36 4.92
N ALA A 33 26.57 -11.67 3.83
CA ALA A 33 26.73 -12.20 2.47
C ALA A 33 28.19 -12.52 2.14
N ARG A 34 29.14 -11.66 2.50
CA ARG A 34 30.58 -11.93 2.35
C ARG A 34 31.05 -13.09 3.21
N HIS A 35 30.59 -13.18 4.47
CA HIS A 35 30.97 -14.26 5.39
C HIS A 35 30.52 -15.62 4.88
N HIS A 36 29.30 -15.71 4.35
CA HIS A 36 28.75 -16.94 3.80
C HIS A 36 29.17 -17.21 2.34
N GLY A 37 29.74 -16.23 1.64
CA GLY A 37 30.12 -16.35 0.23
C GLY A 37 28.93 -16.48 -0.71
N CYS A 38 27.78 -15.88 -0.36
CA CYS A 38 26.52 -16.01 -1.09
C CYS A 38 26.03 -14.65 -1.64
N PRO A 39 25.13 -14.65 -2.62
CA PRO A 39 24.56 -13.40 -3.16
C PRO A 39 23.73 -12.66 -2.11
N LEU A 40 23.80 -11.33 -2.20
CA LEU A 40 22.92 -10.39 -1.51
C LEU A 40 21.74 -10.06 -2.41
N VAL A 41 20.53 -10.14 -1.88
CA VAL A 41 19.29 -9.63 -2.46
C VAL A 41 18.78 -8.54 -1.54
N THR A 42 18.29 -7.44 -2.09
CA THR A 42 17.72 -6.34 -1.28
C THR A 42 16.33 -5.98 -1.76
N THR A 43 15.36 -5.95 -0.86
CA THR A 43 14.03 -5.36 -1.12
C THR A 43 13.97 -3.95 -0.56
N PHE A 44 13.59 -2.98 -1.41
CA PHE A 44 13.20 -1.64 -1.00
C PHE A 44 11.67 -1.53 -0.91
N HIS A 45 11.18 -1.13 0.28
CA HIS A 45 9.77 -0.77 0.50
C HIS A 45 9.49 0.70 0.20
N GLY A 46 10.51 1.49 -0.01
CA GLY A 46 10.52 2.88 -0.40
C GLY A 46 11.96 3.40 -0.32
N THR A 47 12.25 4.50 -0.98
CA THR A 47 13.53 5.17 -0.86
C THR A 47 13.35 6.55 -0.25
N GLU A 48 14.41 7.11 0.30
CA GLU A 48 14.36 8.47 0.84
C GLU A 48 13.95 9.47 -0.23
N ARG A 49 14.46 9.31 -1.45
CA ARG A 49 14.06 10.12 -2.60
C ARG A 49 12.56 9.99 -2.91
N SER A 50 12.02 8.78 -2.88
CA SER A 50 10.58 8.57 -3.15
C SER A 50 9.69 9.19 -2.07
N ARG A 51 10.11 9.16 -0.80
CA ARG A 51 9.39 9.79 0.33
C ARG A 51 9.34 11.31 0.22
N HIS A 52 10.31 11.92 -0.48
CA HIS A 52 10.42 13.36 -0.70
C HIS A 52 10.05 13.80 -2.13
N GLY A 53 9.20 13.02 -2.83
CA GLY A 53 8.69 13.40 -4.15
C GLY A 53 9.75 13.53 -5.24
N GLY A 54 10.81 12.71 -5.18
CA GLY A 54 11.92 12.73 -6.16
C GLY A 54 13.09 13.65 -5.79
N HIS A 55 12.99 14.40 -4.69
CA HIS A 55 14.05 15.24 -4.15
C HIS A 55 14.68 14.61 -2.92
N VAL A 56 15.98 14.83 -2.72
CA VAL A 56 16.68 14.39 -1.49
C VAL A 56 17.09 15.62 -0.70
N PRO A 57 16.45 15.90 0.45
CA PRO A 57 16.86 17.00 1.32
C PRO A 57 18.29 16.80 1.85
N PRO A 58 19.02 17.88 2.15
CA PRO A 58 20.36 17.78 2.75
C PRO A 58 20.28 17.23 4.19
N GLY A 59 21.40 16.69 4.69
CA GLY A 59 21.52 16.10 6.01
C GLY A 59 21.16 14.61 6.02
N ILE A 60 20.48 14.15 7.08
CA ILE A 60 20.14 12.72 7.27
C ILE A 60 19.49 12.08 6.04
N PRO A 61 18.52 12.72 5.34
CA PRO A 61 17.95 12.15 4.11
C PRO A 61 19.00 11.87 3.03
N SER A 62 19.98 12.78 2.87
CA SER A 62 21.07 12.58 1.91
C SER A 62 21.99 11.42 2.29
N ASP A 63 22.27 11.26 3.59
CA ASP A 63 23.08 10.15 4.10
C ASP A 63 22.35 8.81 3.87
N VAL A 64 21.06 8.76 4.19
CA VAL A 64 20.21 7.57 3.95
C VAL A 64 20.16 7.21 2.48
N ASN A 65 19.93 8.18 1.58
CA ASN A 65 19.94 7.93 0.14
C ASN A 65 21.31 7.38 -0.35
N GLY A 66 22.40 7.84 0.22
CA GLY A 66 23.74 7.28 -0.07
C GLY A 66 23.89 5.83 0.38
N ILE A 67 23.30 5.47 1.53
CA ILE A 67 23.31 4.09 2.05
C ILE A 67 22.40 3.20 1.20
N GLU A 68 21.23 3.68 0.79
CA GLU A 68 20.32 2.99 -0.12
C GLU A 68 21.00 2.67 -1.45
N TRP A 69 21.68 3.67 -2.05
CA TRP A 69 22.46 3.47 -3.27
C TRP A 69 23.56 2.41 -3.08
N TRP A 70 24.35 2.52 -2.00
CA TRP A 70 25.42 1.57 -1.71
C TRP A 70 24.90 0.15 -1.50
N GLN A 71 23.76 -0.02 -0.85
CA GLN A 71 23.10 -1.30 -0.68
C GLN A 71 22.61 -1.87 -2.01
N ALA A 72 21.99 -1.03 -2.84
CA ALA A 72 21.47 -1.43 -4.16
C ALA A 72 22.60 -1.94 -5.07
N VAL A 73 23.71 -1.17 -5.17
CA VAL A 73 24.87 -1.52 -6.01
C VAL A 73 25.57 -2.79 -5.51
N ALA A 74 25.57 -3.05 -4.20
CA ALA A 74 26.17 -4.26 -3.63
C ALA A 74 25.31 -5.52 -3.83
N SER A 75 24.05 -5.36 -4.23
CA SER A 75 23.09 -6.45 -4.34
C SER A 75 23.16 -7.13 -5.71
N ARG A 76 23.10 -8.46 -5.72
CA ARG A 76 22.97 -9.27 -6.95
C ARG A 76 21.62 -9.05 -7.63
N ARG A 77 20.56 -8.86 -6.83
CA ARG A 77 19.22 -8.46 -7.26
C ARG A 77 18.65 -7.43 -6.30
N VAL A 78 18.00 -6.45 -6.87
CA VAL A 78 17.19 -5.46 -6.16
C VAL A 78 15.72 -5.76 -6.41
N ILE A 79 14.94 -5.87 -5.35
CA ILE A 79 13.51 -6.10 -5.41
C ILE A 79 12.81 -4.82 -4.94
N THR A 80 11.73 -4.45 -5.61
CA THR A 80 10.88 -3.31 -5.24
C THR A 80 9.43 -3.75 -5.15
N ILE A 81 8.66 -3.09 -4.27
CA ILE A 81 7.26 -3.46 -4.01
C ILE A 81 6.29 -3.00 -5.10
N SER A 82 6.75 -2.20 -6.07
CA SER A 82 5.98 -1.77 -7.24
C SER A 82 6.88 -1.55 -8.44
N LYS A 83 6.33 -1.60 -9.65
CA LYS A 83 7.07 -1.31 -10.89
C LYS A 83 7.51 0.17 -10.95
N ILE A 84 6.69 1.08 -10.39
CA ILE A 84 7.02 2.51 -10.30
C ILE A 84 8.27 2.69 -9.46
N LEU A 85 8.30 2.11 -8.25
CA LEU A 85 9.49 2.17 -7.39
C LEU A 85 10.70 1.49 -8.09
N GLY A 86 10.46 0.40 -8.82
CA GLY A 86 11.50 -0.27 -9.61
C GLY A 86 12.14 0.65 -10.66
N ARG A 87 11.32 1.37 -11.42
CA ARG A 87 11.81 2.37 -12.38
C ARG A 87 12.56 3.52 -11.70
N GLN A 88 12.05 4.03 -10.57
CA GLN A 88 12.72 5.07 -9.80
C GLN A 88 14.09 4.61 -9.30
N VAL A 89 14.17 3.48 -8.63
CA VAL A 89 15.42 2.90 -8.10
C VAL A 89 16.42 2.63 -9.22
N THR A 90 15.97 2.09 -10.36
CA THR A 90 16.83 1.85 -11.54
C THR A 90 17.45 3.16 -12.03
N THR A 91 16.66 4.22 -12.15
CA THR A 91 17.12 5.53 -12.64
C THR A 91 17.97 6.25 -11.60
N ASP A 92 17.50 6.33 -10.35
CA ASP A 92 18.12 7.12 -9.28
C ASP A 92 19.48 6.55 -8.85
N PHE A 93 19.62 5.24 -8.90
CA PHE A 93 20.84 4.54 -8.47
C PHE A 93 21.67 4.01 -9.65
N GLU A 94 21.28 4.34 -10.89
CA GLU A 94 21.98 3.96 -12.13
C GLU A 94 22.22 2.44 -12.24
N LEU A 95 21.21 1.64 -11.85
CA LEU A 95 21.30 0.18 -11.86
C LEU A 95 21.02 -0.39 -13.26
N ASP A 96 21.60 -1.56 -13.53
CA ASP A 96 21.15 -2.38 -14.66
C ASP A 96 19.67 -2.76 -14.48
N PRO A 97 18.77 -2.42 -15.41
CA PRO A 97 17.36 -2.82 -15.34
C PRO A 97 17.18 -4.33 -15.18
N ALA A 98 18.12 -5.14 -15.70
CA ALA A 98 18.10 -6.59 -15.55
C ALA A 98 18.39 -7.05 -14.11
N ALA A 99 18.95 -6.20 -13.26
CA ALA A 99 19.17 -6.50 -11.85
C ALA A 99 17.96 -6.19 -10.98
N VAL A 100 16.99 -5.41 -11.46
CA VAL A 100 15.82 -4.96 -10.69
C VAL A 100 14.60 -5.83 -11.01
N ARG A 101 13.89 -6.25 -9.98
CA ARG A 101 12.64 -7.01 -10.06
C ARG A 101 11.58 -6.34 -9.21
N SER A 102 10.32 -6.42 -9.64
CA SER A 102 9.19 -5.94 -8.83
C SER A 102 8.41 -7.13 -8.30
N VAL A 103 8.37 -7.25 -6.98
CA VAL A 103 7.57 -8.25 -6.25
C VAL A 103 6.73 -7.49 -5.23
N PRO A 104 5.42 -7.38 -5.44
CA PRO A 104 4.54 -6.63 -4.55
C PRO A 104 4.44 -7.31 -3.17
N GLY A 105 3.88 -6.59 -2.19
CA GLY A 105 3.51 -7.17 -0.91
C GLY A 105 2.34 -8.15 -1.06
N GLY A 106 2.30 -9.14 -0.17
CA GLY A 106 1.18 -10.08 -0.07
C GLY A 106 0.20 -9.70 1.04
N ILE A 107 -0.96 -10.37 1.04
CA ILE A 107 -1.96 -10.23 2.08
C ILE A 107 -2.52 -11.59 2.53
N ASP A 108 -2.89 -11.71 3.80
CA ASP A 108 -3.65 -12.85 4.30
C ASP A 108 -5.13 -12.70 3.92
N GLN A 109 -5.45 -13.18 2.74
CA GLN A 109 -6.80 -13.14 2.22
C GLN A 109 -7.82 -13.85 3.13
N THR A 110 -7.43 -14.95 3.76
CA THR A 110 -8.34 -15.71 4.63
C THR A 110 -8.73 -14.89 5.85
N TRP A 111 -7.76 -14.20 6.43
CA TRP A 111 -8.02 -13.35 7.59
C TRP A 111 -8.90 -12.13 7.24
N TRP A 112 -8.67 -11.48 6.10
CA TRP A 112 -9.45 -10.32 5.67
C TRP A 112 -10.85 -10.69 5.17
N ALA A 113 -11.01 -11.82 4.48
CA ALA A 113 -12.30 -12.28 3.97
C ALA A 113 -13.23 -12.86 5.06
N ALA A 114 -12.68 -13.29 6.20
CA ALA A 114 -13.51 -13.84 7.27
C ALA A 114 -14.41 -12.75 7.88
N PRO A 115 -15.70 -13.00 8.05
CA PRO A 115 -16.57 -12.05 8.71
C PRO A 115 -16.06 -11.75 10.12
N ALA A 116 -16.16 -10.50 10.53
CA ALA A 116 -15.82 -10.11 11.89
C ALA A 116 -16.75 -10.84 12.89
N PRO A 117 -16.28 -11.18 14.12
CA PRO A 117 -17.10 -11.92 15.10
C PRO A 117 -18.44 -11.28 15.50
N HIS A 118 -18.65 -10.02 15.18
CA HIS A 118 -19.92 -9.32 15.36
C HIS A 118 -20.75 -9.21 14.07
N ALA A 119 -20.55 -10.09 13.12
CA ALA A 119 -21.20 -10.15 11.81
C ALA A 119 -22.72 -10.42 11.85
N GLY A 120 -23.41 -9.88 12.81
CA GLY A 120 -24.88 -9.76 12.79
C GLY A 120 -25.35 -8.41 12.25
N GLU A 121 -24.41 -7.49 11.99
CA GLU A 121 -24.71 -6.17 11.45
C GLU A 121 -24.82 -6.25 9.92
N GLN A 122 -25.93 -5.77 9.39
CA GLN A 122 -26.16 -5.70 7.94
C GLN A 122 -25.20 -4.70 7.31
N PRO A 123 -24.80 -4.90 6.03
CA PRO A 123 -24.10 -3.87 5.26
C PRO A 123 -24.87 -2.54 5.30
N ASP A 124 -24.17 -1.47 5.47
CA ASP A 124 -24.72 -0.12 5.49
C ASP A 124 -24.58 0.49 4.09
N ALA A 125 -25.70 0.60 3.39
CA ALA A 125 -25.74 1.04 1.99
C ALA A 125 -25.29 2.51 1.78
N ASN A 126 -25.15 3.26 2.86
CA ASN A 126 -24.79 4.69 2.81
C ASN A 126 -23.41 4.95 3.42
N LEU A 127 -22.72 3.93 3.94
CA LEU A 127 -21.45 4.10 4.61
C LEU A 127 -20.28 4.12 3.60
N ILE A 128 -19.59 5.25 3.53
CA ILE A 128 -18.28 5.37 2.88
C ILE A 128 -17.19 5.19 3.94
N PHE A 129 -16.20 4.36 3.65
CA PHE A 129 -15.13 4.10 4.60
C PHE A 129 -13.74 4.37 4.01
N ALA A 130 -12.89 5.02 4.78
CA ALA A 130 -11.49 5.26 4.47
C ALA A 130 -10.64 5.14 5.73
N TRP A 131 -9.38 4.71 5.63
CA TRP A 131 -8.48 4.61 6.76
C TRP A 131 -7.01 4.75 6.37
N GLY A 132 -6.17 5.03 7.37
CA GLY A 132 -4.73 5.09 7.21
C GLY A 132 -4.08 6.16 8.09
N SER A 133 -2.79 6.42 7.85
CA SER A 133 -2.14 7.55 8.49
C SER A 133 -2.72 8.86 7.98
N ILE A 134 -3.21 9.73 8.90
CA ILE A 134 -3.80 11.02 8.52
C ILE A 134 -2.68 12.01 8.20
N LYS A 135 -2.25 11.98 6.93
CA LYS A 135 -1.24 12.87 6.35
C LYS A 135 -1.79 13.51 5.09
N TYR A 136 -1.23 14.65 4.68
CA TYR A 136 -1.70 15.37 3.50
C TYR A 136 -1.71 14.52 2.23
N GLU A 137 -0.64 13.73 2.01
CA GLU A 137 -0.49 12.87 0.84
C GLU A 137 -1.52 11.73 0.76
N LYS A 138 -2.25 11.45 1.85
CA LYS A 138 -3.35 10.46 1.85
C LYS A 138 -4.67 11.00 1.31
N GLY A 139 -4.76 12.30 1.05
CA GLY A 139 -5.85 12.91 0.28
C GLY A 139 -7.23 12.87 0.94
N PHE A 140 -7.35 12.66 2.27
CA PHE A 140 -8.65 12.61 2.95
C PHE A 140 -9.45 13.92 2.84
N HIS A 141 -8.77 15.03 2.60
CA HIS A 141 -9.42 16.32 2.31
C HIS A 141 -10.14 16.31 0.94
N VAL A 142 -9.66 15.53 -0.04
CA VAL A 142 -10.34 15.33 -1.33
C VAL A 142 -11.65 14.57 -1.12
N LEU A 143 -11.62 13.54 -0.25
CA LEU A 143 -12.83 12.80 0.14
C LEU A 143 -13.83 13.72 0.87
N ALA A 144 -13.35 14.58 1.77
CA ALA A 144 -14.23 15.55 2.45
C ALA A 144 -14.95 16.48 1.44
N GLY A 145 -14.25 16.94 0.41
CA GLY A 145 -14.86 17.70 -0.69
C GLY A 145 -15.90 16.88 -1.46
N ALA A 146 -15.59 15.63 -1.79
CA ALA A 146 -16.51 14.74 -2.49
C ALA A 146 -17.80 14.46 -1.67
N MET A 147 -17.70 14.34 -0.34
CA MET A 147 -18.87 14.21 0.54
C MET A 147 -19.82 15.41 0.46
N ALA A 148 -19.29 16.62 0.27
CA ALA A 148 -20.12 17.81 0.09
C ALA A 148 -20.93 17.75 -1.22
N GLU A 149 -20.34 17.24 -2.29
CA GLU A 149 -21.05 17.08 -3.57
C GLU A 149 -22.11 15.96 -3.49
N LEU A 150 -21.80 14.85 -2.81
CA LEU A 150 -22.70 13.70 -2.67
C LEU A 150 -23.95 14.01 -1.84
N ARG A 151 -23.90 14.95 -0.90
CA ARG A 151 -25.01 15.31 0.00
C ARG A 151 -26.33 15.56 -0.74
N SER A 152 -26.30 16.17 -1.92
CA SER A 152 -27.50 16.51 -2.68
C SER A 152 -28.17 15.30 -3.34
N HIS A 153 -27.41 14.25 -3.65
CA HIS A 153 -27.89 13.06 -4.33
C HIS A 153 -28.15 11.90 -3.34
N HIS A 154 -27.39 11.87 -2.26
CA HIS A 154 -27.46 10.84 -1.20
C HIS A 154 -27.58 11.52 0.18
N PRO A 155 -28.79 11.95 0.59
CA PRO A 155 -28.96 12.70 1.84
C PRO A 155 -28.59 11.92 3.10
N ASP A 156 -28.64 10.58 3.04
CA ASP A 156 -28.32 9.69 4.16
C ASP A 156 -26.85 9.20 4.12
N VAL A 157 -26.04 9.67 3.14
CA VAL A 157 -24.62 9.26 3.03
C VAL A 157 -23.83 9.75 4.22
N HIS A 158 -22.97 8.89 4.74
CA HIS A 158 -22.02 9.25 5.79
C HIS A 158 -20.68 8.57 5.55
N CYS A 159 -19.62 9.14 6.13
CA CYS A 159 -18.26 8.71 5.93
C CYS A 159 -17.56 8.52 7.27
N VAL A 160 -16.78 7.45 7.38
CA VAL A 160 -15.86 7.24 8.50
C VAL A 160 -14.45 7.25 7.96
N ILE A 161 -13.60 8.13 8.51
CA ILE A 161 -12.17 8.20 8.19
C ILE A 161 -11.38 7.83 9.44
N ALA A 162 -10.88 6.60 9.49
CA ALA A 162 -10.16 6.07 10.65
C ALA A 162 -8.65 6.24 10.51
N GLY A 163 -7.99 6.66 11.60
CA GLY A 163 -6.55 6.78 11.65
C GLY A 163 -6.04 7.90 12.54
N ARG A 164 -4.72 8.06 12.55
CA ARG A 164 -4.01 9.14 13.24
C ARG A 164 -2.93 9.71 12.36
N GLY A 165 -2.54 10.96 12.60
CA GLY A 165 -1.44 11.57 11.86
C GLY A 165 -1.32 13.06 12.09
N SER A 166 -0.27 13.64 11.52
CA SER A 166 0.07 15.06 11.70
C SER A 166 -0.92 16.01 11.04
N TYR A 167 -1.72 15.53 10.08
CA TYR A 167 -2.67 16.32 9.33
C TYR A 167 -4.10 16.27 9.90
N LEU A 168 -4.33 15.59 11.03
CA LEU A 168 -5.68 15.38 11.59
C LEU A 168 -6.39 16.71 11.95
N ALA A 169 -5.67 17.65 12.57
CA ALA A 169 -6.24 18.95 12.95
C ALA A 169 -6.61 19.80 11.73
N ASP A 170 -5.76 19.79 10.69
CA ASP A 170 -6.03 20.50 9.44
C ASP A 170 -7.22 19.86 8.68
N LEU A 171 -7.30 18.53 8.67
CA LEU A 171 -8.43 17.80 8.08
C LEU A 171 -9.74 18.16 8.77
N GLN A 172 -9.79 18.17 10.12
CA GLN A 172 -10.97 18.59 10.87
C GLN A 172 -11.37 20.03 10.52
N SER A 173 -10.40 20.95 10.48
CA SER A 173 -10.68 22.34 10.12
C SER A 173 -11.25 22.47 8.71
N GLN A 174 -10.77 21.67 7.76
CA GLN A 174 -11.31 21.69 6.39
C GLN A 174 -12.72 21.11 6.32
N ILE A 175 -13.01 20.01 7.04
CA ILE A 175 -14.34 19.43 7.16
C ILE A 175 -15.35 20.47 7.70
N ASP A 176 -14.94 21.22 8.73
CA ASP A 176 -15.77 22.27 9.34
C ASP A 176 -16.01 23.43 8.36
N VAL A 177 -14.97 23.89 7.66
CA VAL A 177 -15.06 24.98 6.67
C VAL A 177 -15.93 24.59 5.48
N ILE A 178 -15.81 23.35 4.99
CA ILE A 178 -16.63 22.82 3.89
C ILE A 178 -18.09 22.62 4.35
N GLY A 179 -18.33 22.46 5.65
CA GLY A 179 -19.65 22.28 6.25
C GLY A 179 -20.19 20.86 6.11
N VAL A 180 -19.33 19.85 6.25
CA VAL A 180 -19.67 18.42 6.18
C VAL A 180 -19.37 17.65 7.49
N SER A 181 -19.25 18.37 8.60
CA SER A 181 -18.97 17.77 9.92
C SER A 181 -20.07 16.83 10.42
N ASP A 182 -21.27 16.96 9.90
CA ASP A 182 -22.39 16.06 10.18
C ASP A 182 -22.38 14.78 9.32
N LEU A 183 -21.57 14.73 8.27
CA LEU A 183 -21.44 13.59 7.37
C LEU A 183 -20.17 12.76 7.62
N ILE A 184 -19.15 13.32 8.29
CA ILE A 184 -17.83 12.70 8.42
C ILE A 184 -17.49 12.49 9.89
N ASP A 185 -17.25 11.23 10.25
CA ASP A 185 -16.75 10.84 11.57
C ASP A 185 -15.24 10.53 11.52
N LEU A 186 -14.49 11.05 12.50
CA LEU A 186 -13.06 10.86 12.70
C LEU A 186 -12.79 10.12 14.02
N PRO A 187 -13.01 8.80 14.12
CA PRO A 187 -12.89 8.05 15.38
C PRO A 187 -11.46 7.95 15.89
N GLY A 188 -10.48 8.37 15.09
CA GLY A 188 -9.07 8.13 15.39
C GLY A 188 -8.64 6.71 15.02
N TYR A 189 -7.70 6.16 15.77
CA TYR A 189 -7.23 4.78 15.54
C TYR A 189 -8.31 3.77 15.94
N ILE A 190 -8.53 2.80 15.09
CA ILE A 190 -9.39 1.62 15.33
C ILE A 190 -8.55 0.35 15.29
N SER A 191 -8.99 -0.68 15.99
CA SER A 191 -8.32 -1.99 15.99
C SER A 191 -8.49 -2.71 14.63
N ASP A 192 -7.61 -3.68 14.35
CA ASP A 192 -7.70 -4.49 13.13
C ASP A 192 -9.05 -5.21 13.01
N HIS A 193 -9.66 -5.55 14.14
CA HIS A 193 -10.96 -6.17 14.20
C HIS A 193 -12.08 -5.21 13.78
N GLU A 194 -12.06 -3.99 14.32
CA GLU A 194 -12.99 -2.92 13.94
C GLU A 194 -12.78 -2.53 12.47
N LEU A 195 -11.53 -2.45 12.01
CA LEU A 195 -11.18 -2.17 10.63
C LEU A 195 -11.84 -3.19 9.67
N ARG A 196 -11.71 -4.48 9.96
CA ARG A 196 -12.36 -5.53 9.17
C ARG A 196 -13.89 -5.37 9.17
N THR A 197 -14.46 -5.11 10.34
CA THR A 197 -15.91 -4.88 10.46
C THR A 197 -16.36 -3.72 9.59
N MET A 198 -15.62 -2.60 9.61
CA MET A 198 -15.93 -1.42 8.80
C MET A 198 -15.81 -1.71 7.31
N ILE A 199 -14.78 -2.43 6.86
CA ILE A 199 -14.63 -2.85 5.46
C ILE A 199 -15.83 -3.68 5.01
N HIS A 200 -16.24 -4.67 5.80
CA HIS A 200 -17.38 -5.54 5.44
C HIS A 200 -18.74 -4.84 5.46
N ARG A 201 -18.88 -3.79 6.27
CA ARG A 201 -20.13 -3.03 6.38
C ARG A 201 -20.25 -1.92 5.36
N SER A 202 -19.15 -1.39 4.85
CA SER A 202 -19.18 -0.22 3.98
C SER A 202 -19.77 -0.54 2.60
N ALA A 203 -20.58 0.39 2.11
CA ALA A 203 -21.08 0.35 0.73
C ALA A 203 -19.95 0.61 -0.27
N CYS A 204 -18.96 1.43 0.15
CA CYS A 204 -17.81 1.78 -0.67
C CYS A 204 -16.60 2.09 0.22
N VAL A 205 -15.46 1.50 -0.11
CA VAL A 205 -14.16 1.92 0.42
C VAL A 205 -13.51 2.91 -0.53
N VAL A 206 -12.93 3.97 0.02
CA VAL A 206 -12.25 5.03 -0.75
C VAL A 206 -10.80 5.17 -0.31
N ILE A 207 -9.88 5.18 -1.28
CA ILE A 207 -8.45 5.46 -1.04
C ILE A 207 -8.06 6.67 -1.88
N PRO A 208 -8.15 7.89 -1.33
CA PRO A 208 -8.01 9.13 -2.09
C PRO A 208 -6.58 9.65 -2.15
N SER A 209 -5.57 8.79 -2.01
CA SER A 209 -4.17 9.17 -1.88
C SER A 209 -3.67 10.00 -3.07
N LEU A 210 -2.99 11.10 -2.78
CA LEU A 210 -2.28 11.89 -3.79
C LEU A 210 -0.97 11.21 -4.20
N TYR A 211 -0.38 10.46 -3.29
CA TYR A 211 0.81 9.64 -3.50
C TYR A 211 0.74 8.36 -2.66
N GLU A 212 0.98 7.21 -3.31
CA GLU A 212 1.00 5.90 -2.65
C GLU A 212 2.04 5.00 -3.32
N PRO A 213 3.14 4.65 -2.63
CA PRO A 213 4.19 3.81 -3.20
C PRO A 213 3.73 2.41 -3.58
N PHE A 214 2.80 1.82 -2.81
CA PHE A 214 2.25 0.50 -3.06
C PHE A 214 0.74 0.44 -2.84
N GLY A 215 0.25 0.62 -1.59
CA GLY A 215 -1.17 0.60 -1.27
C GLY A 215 -1.66 -0.70 -0.65
N VAL A 216 -1.05 -1.14 0.46
CA VAL A 216 -1.53 -2.29 1.27
C VAL A 216 -3.01 -2.14 1.62
N VAL A 217 -3.46 -0.92 1.92
CA VAL A 217 -4.86 -0.60 2.23
C VAL A 217 -5.82 -0.99 1.10
N ALA A 218 -5.38 -0.94 -0.18
CA ALA A 218 -6.18 -1.41 -1.30
C ALA A 218 -6.32 -2.93 -1.28
N LEU A 219 -5.25 -3.66 -0.97
CA LEU A 219 -5.32 -5.11 -0.84
C LEU A 219 -6.22 -5.55 0.33
N GLU A 220 -6.22 -4.80 1.44
CA GLU A 220 -7.09 -5.02 2.59
C GLU A 220 -8.58 -4.86 2.19
N ALA A 221 -8.92 -3.78 1.49
CA ALA A 221 -10.26 -3.54 0.98
C ALA A 221 -10.71 -4.62 -0.01
N LEU A 222 -9.87 -4.94 -1.00
CA LEU A 222 -10.14 -5.96 -2.02
C LEU A 222 -10.30 -7.35 -1.40
N ALA A 223 -9.45 -7.73 -0.44
CA ALA A 223 -9.53 -9.00 0.28
C ALA A 223 -10.78 -9.08 1.15
N GLY A 224 -11.16 -7.98 1.80
CA GLY A 224 -12.41 -7.84 2.54
C GLY A 224 -13.64 -7.86 1.65
N GLY A 225 -13.47 -7.62 0.35
CA GLY A 225 -14.54 -7.68 -0.65
C GLY A 225 -15.49 -6.49 -0.63
N SER A 226 -15.02 -5.33 -0.20
CA SER A 226 -15.75 -4.08 -0.33
C SER A 226 -15.58 -3.49 -1.74
N PRO A 227 -16.60 -2.88 -2.33
CA PRO A 227 -16.45 -2.08 -3.55
C PRO A 227 -15.42 -0.99 -3.32
N LEU A 228 -14.51 -0.78 -4.27
CA LEU A 228 -13.34 0.08 -4.07
C LEU A 228 -13.28 1.20 -5.09
N VAL A 229 -13.07 2.43 -4.60
CA VAL A 229 -12.73 3.61 -5.39
C VAL A 229 -11.35 4.11 -4.96
N ILE A 230 -10.42 4.23 -5.91
CA ILE A 230 -9.03 4.63 -5.62
C ILE A 230 -8.54 5.74 -6.53
N ALA A 231 -7.63 6.56 -6.01
CA ALA A 231 -6.89 7.51 -6.84
C ALA A 231 -5.91 6.77 -7.77
N GLU A 232 -5.84 7.18 -9.03
CA GLU A 232 -4.93 6.60 -10.04
C GLU A 232 -3.50 7.10 -9.83
N THR A 233 -2.86 6.66 -8.76
CA THR A 233 -1.51 7.10 -8.38
C THR A 233 -0.63 5.94 -7.92
N GLY A 234 0.65 6.01 -8.27
CA GLY A 234 1.67 5.12 -7.75
C GLY A 234 1.33 3.64 -7.84
N GLY A 235 1.58 2.93 -6.74
CA GLY A 235 1.28 1.51 -6.62
C GLY A 235 -0.21 1.16 -6.62
N LEU A 236 -1.10 2.09 -6.26
CA LEU A 236 -2.56 1.88 -6.35
C LEU A 236 -2.99 1.61 -7.79
N ALA A 237 -2.52 2.45 -8.73
CA ALA A 237 -2.82 2.26 -10.15
C ALA A 237 -2.32 0.89 -10.64
N GLU A 238 -1.10 0.47 -10.22
CA GLU A 238 -0.54 -0.82 -10.61
C GLU A 238 -1.34 -2.03 -10.07
N ILE A 239 -1.94 -1.92 -8.87
CA ILE A 239 -2.73 -3.00 -8.28
C ILE A 239 -3.94 -3.32 -9.15
N VAL A 240 -4.61 -2.30 -9.71
CA VAL A 240 -5.87 -2.47 -10.43
C VAL A 240 -5.74 -2.33 -11.95
N GLU A 241 -4.53 -2.06 -12.46
CA GLU A 241 -4.26 -1.91 -13.89
C GLU A 241 -4.75 -3.12 -14.70
N GLY A 242 -5.60 -2.87 -15.70
CA GLY A 242 -6.14 -3.92 -16.56
C GLY A 242 -7.16 -4.85 -15.88
N THR A 243 -7.69 -4.46 -14.73
CA THR A 243 -8.71 -5.23 -13.98
C THR A 243 -10.01 -4.44 -13.85
N ASN A 244 -11.07 -5.14 -13.44
CA ASN A 244 -12.35 -4.53 -13.06
C ASN A 244 -12.54 -4.55 -11.53
N ALA A 245 -11.45 -4.50 -10.75
CA ALA A 245 -11.49 -4.66 -9.30
C ALA A 245 -11.81 -3.37 -8.53
N ALA A 246 -11.68 -2.20 -9.17
CA ALA A 246 -11.97 -0.91 -8.58
C ALA A 246 -12.36 0.12 -9.65
N LEU A 247 -13.03 1.19 -9.23
CA LEU A 247 -13.13 2.41 -10.02
C LEU A 247 -11.95 3.33 -9.69
N THR A 248 -11.41 3.99 -10.70
CA THR A 248 -10.29 4.94 -10.52
C THR A 248 -10.74 6.37 -10.78
N PHE A 249 -10.04 7.32 -10.17
CA PHE A 249 -10.19 8.75 -10.41
C PHE A 249 -8.82 9.46 -10.38
N GLU A 250 -8.74 10.62 -10.99
CA GLU A 250 -7.52 11.44 -11.02
C GLU A 250 -7.19 11.96 -9.61
N PRO A 251 -5.95 11.79 -9.11
CA PRO A 251 -5.55 12.25 -7.78
C PRO A 251 -5.86 13.73 -7.56
N GLY A 252 -6.56 14.05 -6.46
CA GLY A 252 -6.96 15.41 -6.12
C GLY A 252 -8.25 15.90 -6.80
N ASN A 253 -8.82 15.14 -7.72
CA ASN A 253 -10.05 15.52 -8.43
C ASN A 253 -11.29 15.13 -7.62
N THR A 254 -11.79 16.08 -6.84
CA THR A 254 -12.94 15.92 -5.95
C THR A 254 -14.22 15.53 -6.70
N GLY A 255 -14.50 16.20 -7.84
CA GLY A 255 -15.69 15.92 -8.64
C GLY A 255 -15.70 14.52 -9.25
N GLN A 256 -14.56 14.06 -9.81
CA GLN A 256 -14.45 12.68 -10.26
C GLN A 256 -14.62 11.67 -9.12
N LEU A 257 -14.05 11.94 -7.95
CA LEU A 257 -14.23 11.08 -6.79
C LEU A 257 -15.71 10.97 -6.41
N ALA A 258 -16.43 12.10 -6.32
CA ALA A 258 -17.85 12.11 -6.05
C ALA A 258 -18.64 11.31 -7.08
N GLU A 259 -18.37 11.50 -8.38
CA GLU A 259 -18.99 10.74 -9.49
C GLU A 259 -18.75 9.22 -9.35
N ARG A 260 -17.55 8.79 -8.99
CA ARG A 260 -17.24 7.37 -8.82
C ARG A 260 -17.96 6.77 -7.62
N ILE A 261 -18.03 7.49 -6.50
CA ILE A 261 -18.79 7.05 -5.32
C ILE A 261 -20.28 6.97 -5.66
N ASP A 262 -20.85 8.01 -6.29
CA ASP A 262 -22.25 8.05 -6.74
C ASP A 262 -22.59 6.84 -7.61
N THR A 263 -21.70 6.50 -8.56
CA THR A 263 -21.83 5.32 -9.44
C THR A 263 -21.88 4.01 -8.65
N VAL A 264 -21.03 3.84 -7.63
CA VAL A 264 -21.03 2.63 -6.79
C VAL A 264 -22.28 2.54 -5.94
N LEU A 265 -22.72 3.64 -5.35
CA LEU A 265 -23.93 3.70 -4.50
C LEU A 265 -25.20 3.48 -5.33
N GLY A 266 -25.23 3.99 -6.57
CA GLY A 266 -26.38 3.91 -7.47
C GLY A 266 -26.54 2.58 -8.20
N ASP A 267 -25.48 1.79 -8.35
CA ASP A 267 -25.50 0.51 -9.09
C ASP A 267 -25.01 -0.67 -8.24
N ARG A 268 -25.94 -1.36 -7.64
CA ARG A 268 -25.66 -2.55 -6.82
C ARG A 268 -24.95 -3.67 -7.59
N HIS A 269 -25.28 -3.87 -8.87
CA HIS A 269 -24.65 -4.93 -9.68
C HIS A 269 -23.19 -4.59 -9.96
N LEU A 270 -22.89 -3.32 -10.22
CA LEU A 270 -21.53 -2.86 -10.36
C LEU A 270 -20.75 -3.06 -9.04
N ALA A 271 -21.33 -2.66 -7.90
CA ALA A 271 -20.71 -2.83 -6.58
C ALA A 271 -20.37 -4.30 -6.29
N GLU A 272 -21.33 -5.22 -6.52
CA GLU A 272 -21.13 -6.67 -6.38
C GLU A 272 -20.05 -7.20 -7.34
N SER A 273 -19.99 -6.70 -8.57
CA SER A 273 -18.99 -7.05 -9.58
C SER A 273 -17.58 -6.59 -9.17
N LEU A 274 -17.43 -5.35 -8.72
CA LEU A 274 -16.16 -4.82 -8.20
C LEU A 274 -15.63 -5.67 -7.05
N SER A 275 -16.49 -5.99 -6.09
CA SER A 275 -16.18 -6.84 -4.94
C SER A 275 -15.71 -8.24 -5.36
N ALA A 276 -16.37 -8.86 -6.32
CA ALA A 276 -16.01 -10.19 -6.82
C ALA A 276 -14.65 -10.18 -7.54
N HIS A 277 -14.46 -9.24 -8.44
CA HIS A 277 -13.19 -9.09 -9.15
C HIS A 277 -12.03 -8.72 -8.20
N GLY A 278 -12.31 -7.90 -7.17
CA GLY A 278 -11.32 -7.56 -6.14
C GLY A 278 -10.81 -8.78 -5.39
N ARG A 279 -11.70 -9.63 -4.88
CA ARG A 279 -11.32 -10.89 -4.21
C ARG A 279 -10.54 -11.82 -5.13
N GLN A 280 -10.98 -11.97 -6.37
CA GLN A 280 -10.29 -12.79 -7.37
C GLN A 280 -8.88 -12.28 -7.67
N LEU A 281 -8.71 -10.96 -7.81
CA LEU A 281 -7.41 -10.34 -8.03
C LEU A 281 -6.45 -10.63 -6.88
N VAL A 282 -6.90 -10.47 -5.63
CA VAL A 282 -6.08 -10.76 -4.44
C VAL A 282 -5.68 -12.23 -4.39
N GLU A 283 -6.63 -13.16 -4.61
CA GLU A 283 -6.36 -14.59 -4.61
C GLU A 283 -5.29 -14.98 -5.63
N GLN A 284 -5.40 -14.48 -6.85
CA GLN A 284 -4.53 -14.86 -7.96
C GLN A 284 -3.16 -14.18 -7.91
N SER A 285 -3.10 -12.94 -7.42
CA SER A 285 -1.92 -12.10 -7.62
C SER A 285 -1.24 -11.62 -6.33
N TYR A 286 -1.97 -11.55 -5.21
CA TYR A 286 -1.48 -10.93 -3.98
C TYR A 286 -1.59 -11.84 -2.75
N SER A 287 -2.01 -13.10 -2.90
CA SER A 287 -1.90 -14.07 -1.82
C SER A 287 -0.44 -14.32 -1.46
N TRP A 288 -0.14 -14.60 -0.19
CA TRP A 288 1.23 -14.91 0.25
C TRP A 288 1.86 -16.06 -0.55
N SER A 289 1.06 -17.02 -1.02
CA SER A 289 1.52 -18.11 -1.89
C SER A 289 2.00 -17.59 -3.25
N ALA A 290 1.24 -16.69 -3.89
CA ALA A 290 1.62 -16.09 -5.16
C ALA A 290 2.88 -15.22 -5.03
N ILE A 291 2.99 -14.46 -3.93
CA ILE A 291 4.16 -13.64 -3.65
C ILE A 291 5.41 -14.50 -3.38
N ALA A 292 5.26 -15.57 -2.59
CA ALA A 292 6.36 -16.50 -2.30
C ALA A 292 6.91 -17.16 -3.58
N GLN A 293 6.05 -17.52 -4.54
CA GLN A 293 6.48 -18.06 -5.83
C GLN A 293 7.31 -17.04 -6.63
N ARG A 294 6.86 -15.76 -6.68
CA ARG A 294 7.61 -14.68 -7.35
C ARG A 294 8.94 -14.42 -6.66
N MET A 295 8.96 -14.44 -5.32
CA MET A 295 10.18 -14.24 -4.53
C MET A 295 11.15 -15.40 -4.76
N MET A 296 10.68 -16.64 -4.79
CA MET A 296 11.50 -17.82 -5.10
C MET A 296 12.14 -17.72 -6.48
N ALA A 297 11.40 -17.26 -7.49
CA ALA A 297 11.96 -17.03 -8.83
C ALA A 297 13.10 -15.99 -8.80
N CYS A 298 12.96 -14.91 -8.01
CA CYS A 298 14.05 -13.94 -7.81
C CYS A 298 15.26 -14.55 -7.11
N TYR A 299 15.07 -15.45 -6.16
CA TYR A 299 16.17 -16.14 -5.48
C TYR A 299 16.90 -17.10 -6.42
N LEU A 300 16.18 -17.90 -7.22
CA LEU A 300 16.79 -18.78 -8.21
C LEU A 300 17.58 -17.99 -9.25
N ASP A 301 17.03 -16.86 -9.72
CA ASP A 301 17.74 -15.93 -10.61
C ASP A 301 19.00 -15.35 -9.97
N ALA A 302 18.97 -14.99 -8.68
CA ALA A 302 20.14 -14.51 -7.96
C ALA A 302 21.24 -15.58 -7.80
N LEU A 303 20.83 -16.84 -7.69
CA LEU A 303 21.73 -18.01 -7.61
C LEU A 303 22.24 -18.48 -8.99
N GLY A 304 21.69 -17.97 -10.11
CA GLY A 304 22.00 -18.44 -11.46
C GLY A 304 21.40 -19.81 -11.79
N LEU A 305 20.28 -20.16 -11.16
CA LEU A 305 19.54 -21.43 -11.31
C LEU A 305 18.22 -21.28 -12.09
N SER A 306 17.94 -20.12 -12.64
CA SER A 306 16.73 -19.83 -13.44
C SER A 306 16.91 -20.13 -14.92
#